data_e8a7ec6c7a340411ca9f964fa4a5cda6
#
_entry.id   e8a7ec6c7a340411ca9f964fa4a5cda6
#
_cell.length_a   1.000
_cell.length_b   1.000
_cell.length_c   1.000
_cell.angle_alpha   90.00
_cell.angle_beta   90.00
_cell.angle_gamma   90.00
#
_symmetry.space_group_name_H-M   'P 1'
#
loop_
_entity.id
_entity.type
_entity.pdbx_description
1 polymer ?
#
loop_
_entity_poly.entity_id
_entity_poly.type
_entity_poly.pdbx_seq_one_letter_code
_entity_poly.pdbx_strand_id
1 'polypeptide(L)'
;LAEHGARIVVNDLGGAVDGTGHSDAADSGVEEIRAAGGEAVANKASVSDREGARSIVETAVREYGTVDIVVNNAGILRDKSFKKMTLDEWDLVINVHLNGSAYVTWHAWPIMYEKNFGRVIFTSSVSGILGSFGQSNYGAAKMGMVGLMNNLSREGASHNIHVNCLSPGAATRMTASVPGSDIDADNPE
;
A
#
# COMPACT_ATOMS: atom_id res chain seq x y z
N LEU A 1 -7.17 2.75 12.98
CA LEU A 1 -5.94 3.28 13.60
C LEU A 1 -6.19 4.65 14.23
N ALA A 2 -6.77 5.60 13.50
CA ALA A 2 -7.08 6.94 14.04
C ALA A 2 -7.95 6.88 15.30
N GLU A 3 -8.99 6.04 15.31
CA GLU A 3 -9.86 5.80 16.48
C GLU A 3 -9.09 5.30 17.72
N HIS A 4 -7.91 4.75 17.53
CA HIS A 4 -7.00 4.30 18.59
C HIS A 4 -5.87 5.30 18.85
N GLY A 5 -6.01 6.55 18.41
CA GLY A 5 -5.11 7.64 18.72
C GLY A 5 -3.88 7.76 17.80
N ALA A 6 -3.83 7.02 16.68
CA ALA A 6 -2.77 7.22 15.70
C ALA A 6 -2.99 8.52 14.91
N ARG A 7 -1.90 9.28 14.69
CA ARG A 7 -1.88 10.42 13.77
C ARG A 7 -1.55 9.92 12.37
N ILE A 8 -2.33 10.29 11.37
CA ILE A 8 -2.33 9.63 10.06
C ILE A 8 -1.82 10.55 8.95
N VAL A 9 -0.92 10.07 8.12
CA VAL A 9 -0.71 10.61 6.78
C VAL A 9 -1.51 9.73 5.82
N VAL A 10 -2.56 10.28 5.24
CA VAL A 10 -3.34 9.62 4.19
C VAL A 10 -2.67 9.92 2.87
N ASN A 11 -2.04 8.90 2.27
CA ASN A 11 -1.46 9.03 0.94
C ASN A 11 -2.37 8.34 -0.09
N ASP A 12 -2.83 9.10 -1.06
CA ASP A 12 -3.52 8.60 -2.25
C ASP A 12 -3.23 9.55 -3.41
N LEU A 13 -2.82 8.99 -4.55
CA LEU A 13 -2.58 9.74 -5.78
C LEU A 13 -3.89 10.24 -6.42
N GLY A 14 -5.03 9.71 -6.00
CA GLY A 14 -6.34 10.03 -6.54
C GLY A 14 -6.70 9.26 -7.81
N GLY A 15 -5.94 8.22 -8.16
CA GLY A 15 -6.23 7.39 -9.32
C GLY A 15 -7.41 6.44 -9.13
N ALA A 16 -8.05 6.05 -10.23
CA ALA A 16 -8.99 4.93 -10.26
C ALA A 16 -8.27 3.58 -10.04
N VAL A 17 -9.03 2.48 -9.93
CA VAL A 17 -8.48 1.12 -9.72
C VAL A 17 -7.42 0.74 -10.76
N ASP A 18 -7.55 1.25 -11.97
CA ASP A 18 -6.58 1.03 -13.06
C ASP A 18 -5.40 2.02 -13.06
N GLY A 19 -5.34 2.95 -12.12
CA GLY A 19 -4.30 3.97 -11.99
C GLY A 19 -4.49 5.19 -12.89
N THR A 20 -5.66 5.36 -13.53
CA THR A 20 -6.00 6.55 -14.35
C THR A 20 -6.85 7.54 -13.55
N GLY A 21 -6.95 8.77 -14.06
CA GLY A 21 -7.80 9.82 -13.47
C GLY A 21 -7.19 10.48 -12.23
N HIS A 22 -7.97 11.38 -11.65
CA HIS A 22 -7.64 12.11 -10.43
C HIS A 22 -8.88 12.28 -9.56
N SER A 23 -8.72 12.15 -8.25
CA SER A 23 -9.77 12.39 -7.25
C SER A 23 -9.14 13.00 -6.00
N ASP A 24 -10.00 13.52 -5.12
CA ASP A 24 -9.59 14.04 -3.81
C ASP A 24 -9.65 12.96 -2.72
N ALA A 25 -9.35 11.70 -3.06
CA ALA A 25 -9.46 10.57 -2.13
C ALA A 25 -8.63 10.76 -0.85
N ALA A 26 -7.42 11.32 -0.96
CA ALA A 26 -6.60 11.62 0.20
C ALA A 26 -7.26 12.66 1.12
N ASP A 27 -7.79 13.74 0.55
CA ASP A 27 -8.46 14.79 1.33
C ASP A 27 -9.75 14.29 1.95
N SER A 28 -10.57 13.53 1.20
CA SER A 28 -11.80 12.90 1.72
C SER A 28 -11.52 11.98 2.90
N GLY A 29 -10.46 11.16 2.81
CA GLY A 29 -10.02 10.31 3.93
C GLY A 29 -9.56 11.12 5.15
N VAL A 30 -8.90 12.25 4.94
CA VAL A 30 -8.51 13.17 6.02
C VAL A 30 -9.74 13.80 6.69
N GLU A 31 -10.72 14.25 5.89
CA GLU A 31 -11.96 14.83 6.41
C GLU A 31 -12.74 13.81 7.24
N GLU A 32 -12.86 12.57 6.78
CA GLU A 32 -13.52 11.48 7.52
C GLU A 32 -12.84 11.21 8.86
N ILE A 33 -11.50 11.10 8.88
CA ILE A 33 -10.73 10.88 10.11
C ILE A 33 -10.92 12.04 11.09
N ARG A 34 -10.88 13.29 10.61
CA ARG A 34 -11.05 14.48 11.44
C ARG A 34 -12.48 14.60 11.97
N ALA A 35 -13.47 14.27 11.16
CA ALA A 35 -14.86 14.25 11.59
C ALA A 35 -15.12 13.22 12.71
N ALA A 36 -14.36 12.12 12.71
CA ALA A 36 -14.36 11.11 13.77
C ALA A 36 -13.48 11.49 14.99
N GLY A 37 -12.90 12.71 15.02
CA GLY A 37 -12.08 13.20 16.13
C GLY A 37 -10.60 12.79 16.08
N GLY A 38 -10.13 12.19 14.99
CA GLY A 38 -8.74 11.82 14.78
C GLY A 38 -7.90 12.94 14.17
N GLU A 39 -6.58 12.74 14.11
CA GLU A 39 -5.63 13.66 13.48
C GLU A 39 -5.13 13.06 12.16
N ALA A 40 -5.25 13.80 11.07
CA ALA A 40 -4.76 13.37 9.77
C ALA A 40 -4.33 14.53 8.87
N VAL A 41 -3.40 14.25 7.96
CA VAL A 41 -2.97 15.14 6.87
C VAL A 41 -2.91 14.34 5.57
N ALA A 42 -3.16 15.02 4.44
CA ALA A 42 -3.09 14.40 3.12
C ALA A 42 -1.69 14.51 2.52
N ASN A 43 -1.31 13.50 1.73
CA ASN A 43 -0.20 13.55 0.80
C ASN A 43 -0.66 12.93 -0.53
N LYS A 44 -0.41 13.60 -1.65
CA LYS A 44 -0.88 13.16 -3.00
C LYS A 44 0.27 12.70 -3.90
N ALA A 45 1.43 12.39 -3.32
CA ALA A 45 2.58 11.94 -4.10
C ALA A 45 2.43 10.47 -4.53
N SER A 46 3.03 10.14 -5.67
CA SER A 46 3.09 8.77 -6.16
C SER A 46 4.09 7.93 -5.36
N VAL A 47 3.66 6.76 -4.89
CA VAL A 47 4.55 5.79 -4.25
C VAL A 47 5.57 5.20 -5.21
N SER A 48 5.27 5.13 -6.52
CA SER A 48 6.17 4.59 -7.54
C SER A 48 7.28 5.56 -7.97
N ASP A 49 7.20 6.82 -7.57
CA ASP A 49 8.27 7.81 -7.70
C ASP A 49 9.10 7.86 -6.41
N ARG A 50 10.43 7.84 -6.55
CA ARG A 50 11.34 7.82 -5.38
C ARG A 50 11.21 9.10 -4.54
N GLU A 51 11.12 10.26 -5.19
CA GLU A 51 10.93 11.53 -4.50
C GLU A 51 9.52 11.64 -3.91
N GLY A 52 8.51 11.08 -4.61
CA GLY A 52 7.16 10.94 -4.08
C GLY A 52 7.13 10.11 -2.81
N ALA A 53 7.75 8.93 -2.80
CA ALA A 53 7.87 8.07 -1.62
C ALA A 53 8.60 8.77 -0.45
N ARG A 54 9.67 9.53 -0.76
CA ARG A 54 10.36 10.37 0.22
C ARG A 54 9.42 11.42 0.82
N SER A 55 8.71 12.15 -0.02
CA SER A 55 7.75 13.19 0.39
C SER A 55 6.68 12.66 1.34
N ILE A 56 6.20 11.43 1.13
CA ILE A 56 5.21 10.79 2.02
C ILE A 56 5.77 10.65 3.44
N VAL A 57 6.99 10.13 3.57
CA VAL A 57 7.65 9.94 4.87
C VAL A 57 8.02 11.28 5.50
N GLU A 58 8.57 12.23 4.72
CA GLU A 58 8.88 13.58 5.19
C GLU A 58 7.63 14.33 5.70
N THR A 59 6.46 14.09 5.09
CA THR A 59 5.20 14.64 5.59
C THR A 59 4.92 14.16 7.01
N ALA A 60 5.07 12.86 7.29
CA ALA A 60 4.87 12.33 8.64
C ALA A 60 5.89 12.92 9.64
N VAL A 61 7.15 13.03 9.25
CA VAL A 61 8.19 13.61 10.11
C VAL A 61 7.92 15.10 10.38
N ARG A 62 7.55 15.86 9.37
CA ARG A 62 7.26 17.30 9.51
C ARG A 62 6.06 17.56 10.41
N GLU A 63 4.96 16.81 10.22
CA GLU A 63 3.71 17.04 10.93
C GLU A 63 3.70 16.41 12.32
N TYR A 64 4.35 15.24 12.48
CA TYR A 64 4.23 14.41 13.68
C TYR A 64 5.56 14.07 14.36
N GLY A 65 6.68 14.47 13.77
CA GLY A 65 8.03 14.29 14.33
C GLY A 65 8.63 12.91 14.12
N THR A 66 7.87 11.92 13.64
CA THR A 66 8.33 10.53 13.51
C THR A 66 7.46 9.72 12.55
N VAL A 67 7.93 8.50 12.23
CA VAL A 67 7.14 7.44 11.61
C VAL A 67 7.23 6.20 12.47
N ASP A 68 6.11 5.71 12.95
CA ASP A 68 6.00 4.51 13.78
C ASP A 68 5.44 3.33 13.00
N ILE A 69 4.51 3.59 12.08
CA ILE A 69 3.76 2.58 11.35
C ILE A 69 3.73 2.96 9.87
N VAL A 70 4.05 2.00 9.01
CA VAL A 70 3.86 2.09 7.56
C VAL A 70 2.89 1.01 7.10
N VAL A 71 1.81 1.41 6.43
CA VAL A 71 0.87 0.50 5.80
C VAL A 71 0.98 0.67 4.28
N ASN A 72 1.66 -0.25 3.64
CA ASN A 72 1.83 -0.28 2.18
C ASN A 72 0.59 -0.94 1.55
N ASN A 73 -0.40 -0.13 1.22
CA ASN A 73 -1.68 -0.58 0.68
C ASN A 73 -1.94 -0.04 -0.75
N ALA A 74 -1.21 0.97 -1.20
CA ALA A 74 -1.36 1.53 -2.54
C ALA A 74 -1.27 0.44 -3.62
N GLY A 75 -2.18 0.48 -4.59
CA GLY A 75 -2.21 -0.55 -5.61
C GLY A 75 -3.18 -0.24 -6.75
N ILE A 76 -2.93 -0.87 -7.89
CA ILE A 76 -3.71 -0.78 -9.12
C ILE A 76 -3.88 -2.17 -9.75
N LEU A 77 -4.84 -2.32 -10.65
CA LEU A 77 -5.03 -3.52 -11.45
C LEU A 77 -4.87 -3.21 -12.94
N ARG A 78 -4.13 -4.07 -13.63
CA ARG A 78 -3.98 -4.11 -15.08
C ARG A 78 -4.08 -5.56 -15.55
N ASP A 79 -5.27 -6.13 -15.34
CA ASP A 79 -5.53 -7.56 -15.52
C ASP A 79 -5.65 -7.90 -17.01
N LYS A 80 -4.71 -8.71 -17.49
CA LYS A 80 -4.70 -9.28 -18.85
C LYS A 80 -4.00 -10.63 -18.84
N SER A 81 -4.43 -11.54 -19.71
CA SER A 81 -3.66 -12.77 -19.93
C SER A 81 -2.22 -12.42 -20.34
N PHE A 82 -1.25 -13.19 -19.87
CA PHE A 82 0.18 -12.91 -20.10
C PHE A 82 0.53 -12.69 -21.58
N LYS A 83 -0.15 -13.41 -22.49
CA LYS A 83 0.01 -13.24 -23.95
C LYS A 83 -0.41 -11.86 -24.45
N LYS A 84 -1.38 -11.19 -23.79
CA LYS A 84 -1.95 -9.90 -24.21
C LYS A 84 -1.42 -8.72 -23.40
N MET A 85 -0.76 -8.99 -22.28
CA MET A 85 -0.19 -7.98 -21.39
C MET A 85 0.97 -7.27 -22.08
N THR A 86 1.01 -5.95 -22.02
CA THR A 86 2.17 -5.17 -22.45
C THR A 86 3.21 -5.07 -21.36
N LEU A 87 4.47 -4.79 -21.71
CA LEU A 87 5.52 -4.56 -20.72
C LEU A 87 5.24 -3.29 -19.88
N ASP A 88 4.63 -2.27 -20.46
CA ASP A 88 4.23 -1.06 -19.73
C ASP A 88 3.20 -1.38 -18.63
N GLU A 89 2.24 -2.25 -18.92
CA GLU A 89 1.26 -2.72 -17.90
C GLU A 89 1.91 -3.58 -16.82
N TRP A 90 2.89 -4.40 -17.21
CA TRP A 90 3.71 -5.14 -16.25
C TRP A 90 4.49 -4.20 -15.34
N ASP A 91 5.27 -3.30 -15.91
CA ASP A 91 6.15 -2.37 -15.20
C ASP A 91 5.35 -1.44 -14.28
N LEU A 92 4.21 -0.94 -14.75
CA LEU A 92 3.35 -0.07 -13.95
C LEU A 92 2.87 -0.77 -12.67
N VAL A 93 2.38 -2.01 -12.78
CA VAL A 93 1.90 -2.77 -11.62
C VAL A 93 3.04 -3.11 -10.66
N ILE A 94 4.18 -3.58 -11.18
CA ILE A 94 5.38 -3.84 -10.36
C ILE A 94 5.85 -2.56 -9.66
N ASN A 95 5.88 -1.43 -10.37
CA ASN A 95 6.35 -0.16 -9.82
C ASN A 95 5.46 0.36 -8.71
N VAL A 96 4.14 0.27 -8.84
CA VAL A 96 3.23 0.75 -7.79
C VAL A 96 3.27 -0.17 -6.57
N HIS A 97 3.09 -1.48 -6.79
CA HIS A 97 2.93 -2.43 -5.68
C HIS A 97 4.25 -2.77 -4.98
N LEU A 98 5.24 -3.25 -5.73
CA LEU A 98 6.48 -3.76 -5.14
C LEU A 98 7.49 -2.65 -4.91
N ASN A 99 7.84 -1.90 -5.95
CA ASN A 99 8.83 -0.83 -5.83
C ASN A 99 8.33 0.29 -4.93
N GLY A 100 7.06 0.71 -5.07
CA GLY A 100 6.47 1.76 -4.24
C GLY A 100 6.46 1.38 -2.76
N SER A 101 6.07 0.15 -2.43
CA SER A 101 6.14 -0.35 -1.06
C SER A 101 7.58 -0.39 -0.52
N ALA A 102 8.53 -0.79 -1.36
CA ALA A 102 9.94 -0.80 -1.00
C ALA A 102 10.48 0.62 -0.77
N TYR A 103 10.15 1.58 -1.63
CA TYR A 103 10.62 2.96 -1.53
C TYR A 103 10.11 3.67 -0.28
N VAL A 104 8.81 3.59 0.00
CA VAL A 104 8.23 4.19 1.21
C VAL A 104 8.85 3.55 2.47
N THR A 105 8.94 2.23 2.49
CA THR A 105 9.55 1.51 3.62
C THR A 105 11.03 1.87 3.79
N TRP A 106 11.78 2.02 2.68
CA TRP A 106 13.19 2.38 2.70
C TRP A 106 13.43 3.76 3.35
N HIS A 107 12.58 4.75 3.04
CA HIS A 107 12.67 6.07 3.64
C HIS A 107 12.25 6.09 5.12
N ALA A 108 11.30 5.26 5.53
CA ALA A 108 10.88 5.14 6.93
C ALA A 108 11.87 4.33 7.79
N TRP A 109 12.60 3.40 7.18
CA TRP A 109 13.42 2.42 7.88
C TRP A 109 14.49 3.03 8.80
N PRO A 110 15.30 4.03 8.39
CA PRO A 110 16.28 4.65 9.28
C PRO A 110 15.66 5.28 10.53
N ILE A 111 14.49 5.91 10.39
CA ILE A 111 13.76 6.56 11.50
C ILE A 111 13.32 5.50 12.51
N MET A 112 12.74 4.40 12.03
CA MET A 112 12.34 3.26 12.87
C MET A 112 13.54 2.60 13.53
N TYR A 113 14.64 2.46 12.79
CA TYR A 113 15.88 1.83 13.26
C TYR A 113 16.52 2.62 14.40
N GLU A 114 16.69 3.93 14.28
CA GLU A 114 17.22 4.82 15.32
C GLU A 114 16.35 4.83 16.58
N LYS A 115 15.02 4.77 16.38
CA LYS A 115 14.04 4.80 17.46
C LYS A 115 13.90 3.45 18.16
N ASN A 116 14.43 2.36 17.61
CA ASN A 116 14.18 0.97 18.06
C ASN A 116 12.69 0.63 18.13
N PHE A 117 11.91 1.12 17.18
CA PHE A 117 10.49 0.84 17.07
C PHE A 117 9.98 1.04 15.64
N GLY A 118 9.26 0.06 15.10
CA GLY A 118 8.59 0.18 13.81
C GLY A 118 7.57 -0.95 13.59
N ARG A 119 6.52 -0.63 12.83
CA ARG A 119 5.52 -1.60 12.37
C ARG A 119 5.29 -1.38 10.88
N VAL A 120 5.59 -2.39 10.08
CA VAL A 120 5.41 -2.33 8.63
C VAL A 120 4.44 -3.42 8.19
N ILE A 121 3.44 -3.02 7.42
CA ILE A 121 2.46 -3.92 6.84
C ILE A 121 2.51 -3.79 5.32
N PHE A 122 2.65 -4.91 4.64
CA PHE A 122 2.47 -5.02 3.20
C PHE A 122 1.13 -5.68 2.88
N THR A 123 0.33 -5.09 2.01
CA THR A 123 -0.93 -5.70 1.55
C THR A 123 -0.66 -6.64 0.39
N SER A 124 -0.52 -7.93 0.71
CA SER A 124 -0.39 -9.02 -0.26
C SER A 124 -1.76 -9.44 -0.81
N SER A 125 -1.86 -10.59 -1.44
CA SER A 125 -3.10 -11.11 -2.00
C SER A 125 -3.02 -12.64 -2.15
N VAL A 126 -4.18 -13.28 -2.09
CA VAL A 126 -4.34 -14.69 -2.46
C VAL A 126 -3.86 -14.94 -3.90
N SER A 127 -4.05 -13.97 -4.81
CA SER A 127 -3.54 -14.05 -6.18
C SER A 127 -2.02 -14.17 -6.27
N GLY A 128 -1.28 -13.63 -5.29
CA GLY A 128 0.18 -13.82 -5.20
C GLY A 128 0.55 -15.22 -4.73
N ILE A 129 -0.25 -15.82 -3.85
CA ILE A 129 0.05 -17.09 -3.21
C ILE A 129 -0.42 -18.28 -4.08
N LEU A 130 -1.66 -18.21 -4.58
CA LEU A 130 -2.30 -19.32 -5.31
C LEU A 130 -2.36 -19.07 -6.83
N GLY A 131 -2.14 -17.82 -7.27
CA GLY A 131 -2.28 -17.41 -8.65
C GLY A 131 -3.72 -17.08 -9.03
N SER A 132 -3.88 -16.23 -10.04
CA SER A 132 -5.16 -15.90 -10.69
C SER A 132 -4.95 -15.66 -12.18
N PHE A 133 -5.88 -16.13 -13.00
CA PHE A 133 -5.80 -15.90 -14.44
C PHE A 133 -5.84 -14.40 -14.76
N GLY A 134 -4.91 -13.96 -15.60
CA GLY A 134 -4.82 -12.55 -16.02
C GLY A 134 -4.06 -11.63 -15.06
N GLN A 135 -3.57 -12.13 -13.93
CA GLN A 135 -2.90 -11.34 -12.88
C GLN A 135 -1.41 -11.70 -12.70
N SER A 136 -0.71 -12.02 -13.77
CA SER A 136 0.71 -12.41 -13.66
C SER A 136 1.61 -11.29 -13.11
N ASN A 137 1.40 -10.02 -13.50
CA ASN A 137 2.07 -8.84 -12.96
C ASN A 137 1.70 -8.60 -11.48
N TYR A 138 0.41 -8.60 -11.19
CA TYR A 138 -0.13 -8.38 -9.85
C TYR A 138 0.31 -9.48 -8.88
N GLY A 139 0.15 -10.75 -9.27
CA GLY A 139 0.56 -11.90 -8.47
C GLY A 139 2.07 -11.89 -8.18
N ALA A 140 2.91 -11.58 -9.19
CA ALA A 140 4.34 -11.43 -9.01
C ALA A 140 4.69 -10.32 -8.01
N ALA A 141 4.07 -9.14 -8.13
CA ALA A 141 4.28 -8.03 -7.20
C ALA A 141 3.86 -8.41 -5.77
N LYS A 142 2.69 -9.01 -5.60
CA LYS A 142 2.14 -9.40 -4.29
C LYS A 142 2.97 -10.49 -3.60
N MET A 143 3.51 -11.43 -4.36
CA MET A 143 4.44 -12.43 -3.81
C MET A 143 5.83 -11.84 -3.56
N GLY A 144 6.29 -10.89 -4.39
CA GLY A 144 7.51 -10.13 -4.15
C GLY A 144 7.50 -9.39 -2.81
N MET A 145 6.35 -8.82 -2.41
CA MET A 145 6.20 -8.18 -1.09
C MET A 145 6.31 -9.19 0.07
N VAL A 146 5.87 -10.45 -0.11
CA VAL A 146 6.08 -11.51 0.90
C VAL A 146 7.58 -11.80 1.05
N GLY A 147 8.32 -11.88 -0.07
CA GLY A 147 9.77 -12.03 -0.04
C GLY A 147 10.48 -10.86 0.66
N LEU A 148 10.05 -9.63 0.37
CA LEU A 148 10.57 -8.43 1.03
C LEU A 148 10.29 -8.46 2.55
N MET A 149 9.05 -8.76 2.94
CA MET A 149 8.65 -8.91 4.35
C MET A 149 9.52 -9.93 5.08
N ASN A 150 9.75 -11.11 4.48
CA ASN A 150 10.55 -12.16 5.10
C ASN A 150 12.00 -11.71 5.42
N ASN A 151 12.60 -10.89 4.57
CA ASN A 151 13.94 -10.36 4.80
C ASN A 151 13.92 -9.23 5.83
N LEU A 152 13.08 -8.23 5.64
CA LEU A 152 12.98 -7.07 6.53
C LEU A 152 12.56 -7.45 7.96
N SER A 153 11.75 -8.49 8.14
CA SER A 153 11.39 -8.99 9.48
C SER A 153 12.61 -9.53 10.25
N ARG A 154 13.59 -10.07 9.55
CA ARG A 154 14.86 -10.55 10.15
C ARG A 154 15.81 -9.39 10.44
N GLU A 155 15.92 -8.45 9.50
CA GLU A 155 16.78 -7.26 9.63
C GLU A 155 16.29 -6.33 10.74
N GLY A 156 14.97 -6.20 10.92
CA GLY A 156 14.35 -5.33 11.92
C GLY A 156 14.27 -5.92 13.34
N ALA A 157 14.46 -7.22 13.50
CA ALA A 157 14.19 -7.92 14.75
C ALA A 157 14.95 -7.36 15.96
N SER A 158 16.24 -7.02 15.80
CA SER A 158 17.07 -6.45 16.87
C SER A 158 16.70 -5.01 17.22
N HIS A 159 15.90 -4.33 16.41
CA HIS A 159 15.46 -2.94 16.60
C HIS A 159 13.95 -2.83 16.85
N ASN A 160 13.31 -3.91 17.28
CA ASN A 160 11.87 -3.93 17.54
C ASN A 160 11.03 -3.43 16.34
N ILE A 161 11.54 -3.67 15.13
CA ILE A 161 10.79 -3.41 13.89
C ILE A 161 10.14 -4.71 13.45
N HIS A 162 8.81 -4.73 13.45
CA HIS A 162 8.04 -5.89 13.05
C HIS A 162 7.43 -5.65 11.67
N VAL A 163 7.67 -6.59 10.76
CA VAL A 163 7.19 -6.51 9.37
C VAL A 163 6.29 -7.68 9.08
N ASN A 164 5.10 -7.41 8.56
CA ASN A 164 4.08 -8.42 8.29
C ASN A 164 3.44 -8.21 6.91
N CYS A 165 2.88 -9.28 6.36
CA CYS A 165 1.98 -9.20 5.22
C CYS A 165 0.53 -9.47 5.67
N LEU A 166 -0.39 -8.69 5.11
CA LEU A 166 -1.82 -8.91 5.21
C LEU A 166 -2.33 -9.35 3.83
N SER A 167 -3.07 -10.45 3.78
CA SER A 167 -3.80 -10.88 2.58
C SER A 167 -5.30 -10.79 2.89
N PRO A 168 -5.94 -9.64 2.62
CA PRO A 168 -7.33 -9.44 2.97
C PRO A 168 -8.25 -10.28 2.08
N GLY A 169 -9.32 -10.84 2.67
CA GLY A 169 -10.40 -11.52 1.99
C GLY A 169 -11.69 -10.68 2.02
N ALA A 170 -11.58 -9.37 1.84
CA ALA A 170 -12.71 -8.46 1.94
C ALA A 170 -13.37 -8.19 0.58
N ALA A 171 -14.69 -7.98 0.58
CA ALA A 171 -15.40 -7.40 -0.54
C ALA A 171 -15.01 -5.92 -0.68
N THR A 172 -14.42 -5.56 -1.81
CA THR A 172 -13.98 -4.20 -2.11
C THR A 172 -14.26 -3.87 -3.57
N ARG A 173 -14.20 -2.59 -3.94
CA ARG A 173 -14.28 -2.17 -5.36
C ARG A 173 -13.26 -2.91 -6.23
N MET A 174 -12.07 -3.21 -5.69
CA MET A 174 -11.03 -3.93 -6.40
C MET A 174 -11.39 -5.41 -6.60
N THR A 175 -11.92 -6.08 -5.57
CA THR A 175 -12.34 -7.49 -5.67
C THR A 175 -13.59 -7.65 -6.55
N ALA A 176 -14.53 -6.74 -6.50
CA ALA A 176 -15.71 -6.72 -7.38
C ALA A 176 -15.37 -6.51 -8.87
N SER A 177 -14.21 -5.90 -9.19
CA SER A 177 -13.74 -5.70 -10.56
C SER A 177 -13.07 -6.94 -11.19
N VAL A 178 -12.82 -8.00 -10.41
CA VAL A 178 -12.18 -9.23 -10.91
C VAL A 178 -13.22 -10.10 -11.61
N PRO A 179 -13.04 -10.48 -12.89
CA PRO A 179 -14.00 -11.31 -13.62
C PRO A 179 -14.21 -12.66 -12.93
N GLY A 180 -15.47 -13.01 -12.65
CA GLY A 180 -15.86 -14.26 -11.98
C GLY A 180 -15.79 -14.21 -10.45
N SER A 181 -15.62 -13.03 -9.85
CA SER A 181 -15.87 -12.85 -8.43
C SER A 181 -17.39 -12.71 -8.22
N ASP A 182 -17.98 -13.60 -7.42
CA ASP A 182 -19.37 -13.46 -6.96
C ASP A 182 -19.49 -12.47 -5.78
N ILE A 183 -18.55 -11.54 -5.68
CA ILE A 183 -18.44 -10.59 -4.57
C ILE A 183 -19.19 -9.32 -4.93
N ASP A 184 -20.27 -9.06 -4.21
CA ASP A 184 -21.00 -7.78 -4.24
C ASP A 184 -20.32 -6.79 -3.28
N ALA A 185 -19.78 -5.71 -3.82
CA ALA A 185 -19.09 -4.68 -3.02
C ALA A 185 -20.04 -3.92 -2.08
N ASP A 186 -21.35 -3.94 -2.38
CA ASP A 186 -22.38 -3.27 -1.59
C ASP A 186 -23.00 -4.18 -0.52
N ASN A 187 -22.68 -5.48 -0.53
CA ASN A 187 -23.11 -6.46 0.47
C ASN A 187 -21.97 -7.37 0.91
N PRO A 188 -21.12 -6.91 1.82
CA PRO A 188 -19.96 -7.63 2.34
C PRO A 188 -20.35 -8.65 3.41
N GLU A 189 -20.99 -9.76 3.06
CA GLU A 189 -21.13 -10.92 3.96
C GLU A 189 -19.94 -11.89 3.87
#